data_46213113589e6574933b93a9ad871ee8
#
_entry.id   46213113589e6574933b93a9ad871ee8
#
_cell.length_a   1.000
_cell.length_b   1.000
_cell.length_c   1.000
_cell.angle_alpha   90.00
_cell.angle_beta   90.00
_cell.angle_gamma   90.00
#
_symmetry.space_group_name_H-M   'P 1'
#
loop_
_entity.id
_entity.type
_entity.pdbx_description
1 polymer ?
#
loop_
_entity_poly.entity_id
_entity_poly.type
_entity_poly.pdbx_seq_one_letter_code
_entity_poly.pdbx_strand_id
1 'polypeptide(L)'
;MKYISVLFKALLFLFIGTNAYLIISGKTYVYKAVKIGYMRGHNTATIEDVQFFETRIVASKNGQQWPEASNYNKTNITDELRARLVKNQSIAFAVIQNDSIRFEEYWGIGSRKSRTNSFSMSKSIVSILIGIAIDEGYIESVDQKIIDFIPEYKREGENYNQDVTIKHLLTMSSGMNWQESYYNPFGITAESYFTKELEKLMYRIDFTEKPGEKWKYQSGNTQIMGIIVARASGKTLSEYASEKLWIPMQATDDAEWMVDDTNGTEKSFCCLNSNALDYARFGQLFMDKGNWKGQQLIDSAYVEASLSADLTDHYGYSWWLYNTQYKYPVFCMRGVNGQYVISIPELDLVAVRLGHKIEKYENNTATDLEYYIKEIIKQYDNSIER
;
A
#
# COMPACT_ATOMS: atom_id res chain seq x y z
N MET A 1 1.75 -50.89 19.34
CA MET A 1 2.73 -50.77 18.25
C MET A 1 2.11 -50.81 16.83
N LYS A 2 1.21 -51.73 16.47
CA LYS A 2 0.62 -51.84 15.09
C LYS A 2 -0.11 -50.56 14.66
N TYR A 3 -0.94 -49.93 15.52
CA TYR A 3 -1.67 -48.70 15.21
C TYR A 3 -0.76 -47.47 15.03
N ILE A 4 0.33 -47.36 15.81
CA ILE A 4 1.32 -46.29 15.69
C ILE A 4 2.06 -46.41 14.35
N SER A 5 2.40 -47.61 13.90
CA SER A 5 3.03 -47.86 12.59
C SER A 5 2.09 -47.48 11.43
N VAL A 6 0.78 -47.81 11.54
CA VAL A 6 -0.21 -47.44 10.51
C VAL A 6 -0.40 -45.93 10.43
N LEU A 7 -0.53 -45.26 11.58
CA LEU A 7 -0.65 -43.79 11.64
C LEU A 7 0.59 -43.11 11.05
N PHE A 8 1.80 -43.57 11.40
CA PHE A 8 3.05 -43.05 10.86
C PHE A 8 3.12 -43.19 9.33
N LYS A 9 2.76 -44.37 8.79
CA LYS A 9 2.71 -44.58 7.34
C LYS A 9 1.70 -43.66 6.66
N ALA A 10 0.51 -43.49 7.24
CA ALA A 10 -0.51 -42.57 6.70
C ALA A 10 -0.03 -41.12 6.68
N LEU A 11 0.59 -40.64 7.75
CA LEU A 11 1.17 -39.32 7.82
C LEU A 11 2.32 -39.11 6.83
N LEU A 12 3.17 -40.14 6.65
CA LEU A 12 4.25 -40.09 5.66
C LEU A 12 3.70 -40.04 4.23
N PHE A 13 2.67 -40.84 3.91
CA PHE A 13 1.98 -40.77 2.61
C PHE A 13 1.34 -39.41 2.36
N LEU A 14 0.66 -38.85 3.36
CA LEU A 14 0.07 -37.51 3.27
C LEU A 14 1.15 -36.46 3.03
N PHE A 15 2.25 -36.54 3.77
CA PHE A 15 3.38 -35.62 3.62
C PHE A 15 3.99 -35.70 2.20
N ILE A 16 4.28 -36.90 1.71
CA ILE A 16 4.82 -37.11 0.35
C ILE A 16 3.82 -36.63 -0.70
N GLY A 17 2.55 -36.97 -0.57
CA GLY A 17 1.49 -36.57 -1.50
C GLY A 17 1.31 -35.03 -1.55
N THR A 18 1.31 -34.38 -0.38
CA THR A 18 1.22 -32.92 -0.31
C THR A 18 2.43 -32.23 -0.97
N ASN A 19 3.65 -32.73 -0.70
CA ASN A 19 4.85 -32.15 -1.33
C ASN A 19 4.85 -32.39 -2.85
N ALA A 20 4.48 -33.58 -3.31
CA ALA A 20 4.36 -33.85 -4.73
C ALA A 20 3.33 -32.94 -5.40
N TYR A 21 2.16 -32.74 -4.76
CA TYR A 21 1.15 -31.77 -5.24
C TYR A 21 1.69 -30.33 -5.34
N LEU A 22 2.34 -29.83 -4.30
CA LEU A 22 2.89 -28.46 -4.29
C LEU A 22 3.93 -28.26 -5.40
N ILE A 23 4.78 -29.26 -5.64
CA ILE A 23 5.82 -29.20 -6.69
C ILE A 23 5.18 -29.25 -8.09
N ILE A 24 4.30 -30.22 -8.33
CA ILE A 24 3.68 -30.42 -9.65
C ILE A 24 2.76 -29.25 -10.01
N SER A 25 2.04 -28.70 -9.02
CA SER A 25 1.14 -27.55 -9.24
C SER A 25 1.85 -26.19 -9.27
N GLY A 26 3.17 -26.14 -9.12
CA GLY A 26 3.94 -24.88 -9.07
C GLY A 26 3.73 -24.04 -7.80
N LYS A 27 3.09 -24.62 -6.74
CA LYS A 27 2.76 -23.91 -5.50
C LYS A 27 3.85 -23.97 -4.43
N THR A 28 5.11 -24.02 -4.84
CA THR A 28 6.25 -24.09 -3.91
C THR A 28 6.40 -22.88 -3.01
N TYR A 29 5.81 -21.74 -3.38
CA TYR A 29 5.73 -20.52 -2.55
C TYR A 29 5.09 -20.80 -1.17
N VAL A 30 4.24 -21.83 -1.06
CA VAL A 30 3.58 -22.24 0.20
C VAL A 30 4.61 -22.59 1.27
N TYR A 31 5.77 -23.16 0.92
CA TYR A 31 6.83 -23.43 1.89
C TYR A 31 7.33 -22.15 2.56
N LYS A 32 7.51 -21.07 1.77
CA LYS A 32 7.90 -19.76 2.30
C LYS A 32 6.78 -19.18 3.17
N ALA A 33 5.53 -19.30 2.75
CA ALA A 33 4.36 -18.84 3.51
C ALA A 33 4.24 -19.57 4.87
N VAL A 34 4.44 -20.89 4.90
CA VAL A 34 4.44 -21.68 6.15
C VAL A 34 5.57 -21.25 7.07
N LYS A 35 6.79 -21.11 6.53
CA LYS A 35 7.99 -20.74 7.31
C LYS A 35 7.86 -19.34 7.92
N ILE A 36 7.43 -18.34 7.14
CA ILE A 36 7.39 -16.95 7.55
C ILE A 36 6.13 -16.64 8.37
N GLY A 37 4.98 -17.22 8.01
CA GLY A 37 3.71 -17.02 8.70
C GLY A 37 3.47 -18.05 9.81
N TYR A 38 2.96 -19.20 9.44
CA TYR A 38 2.39 -20.17 10.40
C TYR A 38 3.39 -20.67 11.45
N MET A 39 4.65 -20.94 11.08
CA MET A 39 5.68 -21.37 12.07
C MET A 39 6.04 -20.28 13.07
N ARG A 40 5.72 -19.01 12.79
CA ARG A 40 5.88 -17.87 13.69
C ARG A 40 4.59 -17.48 14.40
N GLY A 41 3.50 -18.26 14.22
CA GLY A 41 2.21 -17.99 14.85
C GLY A 41 1.36 -16.93 14.15
N HIS A 42 1.68 -16.58 12.90
CA HIS A 42 0.93 -15.61 12.11
C HIS A 42 0.13 -16.30 10.99
N ASN A 43 -1.10 -15.86 10.78
CA ASN A 43 -1.96 -16.34 9.69
C ASN A 43 -2.05 -15.34 8.51
N THR A 44 -1.32 -14.24 8.60
CA THR A 44 -1.21 -13.20 7.58
C THR A 44 0.17 -12.53 7.68
N ALA A 45 0.50 -11.67 6.73
CA ALA A 45 1.75 -10.89 6.73
C ALA A 45 1.82 -9.91 7.92
N THR A 46 3.04 -9.63 8.37
CA THR A 46 3.34 -8.71 9.47
C THR A 46 4.12 -7.49 9.00
N ILE A 47 4.12 -6.41 9.80
CA ILE A 47 4.83 -5.17 9.46
C ILE A 47 6.36 -5.32 9.48
N GLU A 48 6.87 -6.40 10.07
CA GLU A 48 8.31 -6.71 10.17
C GLU A 48 8.79 -7.76 9.17
N ASP A 49 7.95 -8.18 8.22
CA ASP A 49 8.29 -9.27 7.30
C ASP A 49 9.46 -8.96 6.37
N VAL A 50 9.85 -7.69 6.22
CA VAL A 50 10.95 -7.25 5.37
C VAL A 50 12.23 -8.08 5.57
N GLN A 51 12.54 -8.47 6.81
CA GLN A 51 13.72 -9.28 7.15
C GLN A 51 13.79 -10.67 6.49
N PHE A 52 12.69 -11.12 5.87
CA PHE A 52 12.59 -12.45 5.22
C PHE A 52 12.56 -12.36 3.69
N PHE A 53 12.69 -11.17 3.14
CA PHE A 53 12.62 -10.92 1.72
C PHE A 53 13.86 -10.16 1.24
N GLU A 54 14.19 -10.37 -0.02
CA GLU A 54 15.11 -9.48 -0.72
C GLU A 54 14.47 -8.10 -0.87
N THR A 55 15.28 -7.05 -0.80
CA THR A 55 14.81 -5.67 -0.91
C THR A 55 15.64 -4.89 -1.92
N ARG A 56 15.05 -3.82 -2.43
CA ARG A 56 15.75 -2.80 -3.18
C ARG A 56 15.57 -1.46 -2.48
N ILE A 57 16.68 -0.71 -2.38
CA ILE A 57 16.68 0.57 -1.69
C ILE A 57 15.98 1.63 -2.55
N VAL A 58 15.09 2.39 -1.91
CA VAL A 58 14.60 3.69 -2.38
C VAL A 58 15.42 4.74 -1.65
N ALA A 59 16.48 5.21 -2.30
CA ALA A 59 17.47 6.06 -1.65
C ALA A 59 16.95 7.45 -1.34
N SER A 60 17.25 7.95 -0.16
CA SER A 60 17.11 9.36 0.21
C SER A 60 18.38 10.14 -0.10
N LYS A 61 18.28 11.45 -0.20
CA LYS A 61 19.44 12.35 -0.33
C LYS A 61 19.10 13.71 0.27
N ASN A 62 19.97 14.21 1.13
CA ASN A 62 19.77 15.51 1.79
C ASN A 62 18.43 15.58 2.56
N GLY A 63 18.06 14.51 3.22
CA GLY A 63 16.81 14.39 3.96
C GLY A 63 16.60 15.53 4.96
N GLN A 64 15.39 16.05 5.03
CA GLN A 64 15.03 17.12 5.96
C GLN A 64 14.00 16.61 6.98
N GLN A 65 14.30 16.85 8.24
CA GLN A 65 13.34 16.60 9.31
C GLN A 65 12.15 17.56 9.17
N TRP A 66 10.97 17.09 9.55
CA TRP A 66 9.86 17.99 9.78
C TRP A 66 10.20 18.93 10.94
N PRO A 67 9.93 20.23 10.85
CA PRO A 67 10.09 21.12 11.98
C PRO A 67 9.12 20.73 13.10
N GLU A 68 9.50 20.97 14.35
CA GLU A 68 8.61 20.81 15.48
C GLU A 68 7.83 22.11 15.70
N ALA A 69 6.52 22.01 15.88
CA ALA A 69 5.67 23.15 16.18
C ALA A 69 6.02 23.75 17.56
N SER A 70 5.74 25.03 17.79
CA SER A 70 5.98 25.70 19.08
C SER A 70 5.29 25.01 20.28
N ASN A 71 4.21 24.30 20.01
CA ASN A 71 3.45 23.49 20.96
C ASN A 71 3.65 21.97 20.74
N TYR A 72 4.75 21.55 20.12
CA TYR A 72 5.10 20.16 19.92
C TYR A 72 4.96 19.34 21.21
N ASN A 73 4.19 18.27 21.16
CA ASN A 73 3.88 17.36 22.28
C ASN A 73 3.37 18.04 23.57
N LYS A 74 2.92 19.29 23.49
CA LYS A 74 2.31 20.00 24.64
C LYS A 74 0.81 19.73 24.76
N THR A 75 0.14 19.46 23.65
CA THR A 75 -1.27 19.01 23.62
C THR A 75 -1.25 17.50 23.54
N ASN A 76 -1.59 16.83 24.62
CA ASN A 76 -1.70 15.37 24.63
C ASN A 76 -2.95 14.94 23.86
N ILE A 77 -2.83 13.80 23.14
CA ILE A 77 -4.01 13.10 22.66
C ILE A 77 -4.88 12.65 23.87
N THR A 78 -6.19 12.51 23.63
CA THR A 78 -7.10 12.06 24.70
C THR A 78 -6.70 10.68 25.22
N ASP A 79 -6.94 10.42 26.51
CA ASP A 79 -6.65 9.11 27.11
C ASP A 79 -7.39 7.99 26.39
N GLU A 80 -8.59 8.26 25.89
CA GLU A 80 -9.38 7.30 25.11
C GLU A 80 -8.71 6.98 23.78
N LEU A 81 -8.23 7.99 23.02
CA LEU A 81 -7.48 7.79 21.78
C LEU A 81 -6.20 6.99 22.07
N ARG A 82 -5.44 7.36 23.10
CA ARG A 82 -4.23 6.62 23.48
C ARG A 82 -4.53 5.17 23.85
N ALA A 83 -5.56 4.92 24.65
CA ALA A 83 -5.97 3.56 25.02
C ALA A 83 -6.34 2.73 23.78
N ARG A 84 -7.01 3.33 22.79
CA ARG A 84 -7.38 2.65 21.56
C ARG A 84 -6.17 2.37 20.65
N LEU A 85 -5.24 3.31 20.55
CA LEU A 85 -3.96 3.11 19.84
C LEU A 85 -3.17 1.95 20.46
N VAL A 86 -3.06 1.89 21.78
CA VAL A 86 -2.37 0.80 22.51
C VAL A 86 -3.09 -0.53 22.31
N LYS A 87 -4.44 -0.57 22.44
CA LYS A 87 -5.26 -1.77 22.20
C LYS A 87 -5.02 -2.35 20.81
N ASN A 88 -4.89 -1.48 19.80
CA ASN A 88 -4.66 -1.84 18.41
C ASN A 88 -3.17 -2.06 18.10
N GLN A 89 -2.33 -2.17 19.14
CA GLN A 89 -0.90 -2.41 19.02
C GLN A 89 -0.23 -1.45 18.03
N SER A 90 -0.55 -0.16 18.16
CA SER A 90 0.14 0.88 17.40
C SER A 90 1.61 0.92 17.79
N ILE A 91 2.48 1.20 16.83
CA ILE A 91 3.91 1.43 17.05
C ILE A 91 4.30 2.88 16.84
N ALA A 92 3.50 3.61 16.06
CA ALA A 92 3.67 5.04 15.82
C ALA A 92 2.31 5.72 15.63
N PHE A 93 2.18 6.90 16.18
CA PHE A 93 1.12 7.86 15.87
C PHE A 93 1.75 9.24 15.81
N ALA A 94 1.61 9.91 14.66
CA ALA A 94 2.17 11.25 14.44
C ALA A 94 1.14 12.14 13.77
N VAL A 95 1.13 13.41 14.15
CA VAL A 95 0.28 14.46 13.56
C VAL A 95 1.16 15.62 13.11
N ILE A 96 1.12 15.90 11.82
CA ILE A 96 1.74 17.04 11.16
C ILE A 96 0.62 18.02 10.84
N GLN A 97 0.77 19.28 11.21
CA GLN A 97 -0.18 20.34 10.89
C GLN A 97 0.58 21.64 10.61
N ASN A 98 0.22 22.36 9.53
CA ASN A 98 0.92 23.54 9.06
C ASN A 98 2.42 23.26 8.91
N ASP A 99 2.76 22.22 8.15
CA ASP A 99 4.14 21.77 7.86
C ASP A 99 5.01 21.46 9.10
N SER A 100 4.42 21.24 10.26
CA SER A 100 5.17 21.03 11.51
C SER A 100 4.59 19.88 12.35
N ILE A 101 5.46 19.13 13.02
CA ILE A 101 5.03 18.07 13.94
C ILE A 101 4.33 18.72 15.14
N ARG A 102 3.05 18.43 15.31
CA ARG A 102 2.25 18.84 16.47
C ARG A 102 2.31 17.79 17.58
N PHE A 103 2.28 16.53 17.20
CA PHE A 103 2.28 15.41 18.12
C PHE A 103 2.96 14.19 17.51
N GLU A 104 3.71 13.44 18.29
CA GLU A 104 4.15 12.09 17.97
C GLU A 104 4.34 11.27 19.24
N GLU A 105 3.96 10.00 19.15
CA GLU A 105 4.16 9.02 20.20
C GLU A 105 4.48 7.65 19.57
N TYR A 106 5.36 6.90 20.20
CA TYR A 106 5.86 5.62 19.73
C TYR A 106 5.75 4.55 20.80
N TRP A 107 5.44 3.32 20.43
CA TRP A 107 5.27 2.19 21.34
C TRP A 107 6.01 0.96 20.85
N GLY A 108 6.43 0.10 21.80
CA GLY A 108 7.09 -1.17 21.50
C GLY A 108 8.35 -1.00 20.66
N ILE A 109 8.34 -1.51 19.44
CA ILE A 109 9.45 -1.38 18.47
C ILE A 109 9.48 -0.02 17.75
N GLY A 110 8.48 0.84 18.02
CA GLY A 110 8.30 2.11 17.33
C GLY A 110 9.31 3.17 17.73
N SER A 111 9.75 3.94 16.77
CA SER A 111 10.58 5.14 16.90
C SER A 111 10.44 6.00 15.65
N ARG A 112 11.00 7.21 15.63
CA ARG A 112 11.09 8.04 14.40
C ARG A 112 11.76 7.31 13.24
N LYS A 113 12.60 6.30 13.50
CA LYS A 113 13.39 5.57 12.49
C LYS A 113 12.87 4.16 12.20
N SER A 114 11.85 3.69 12.94
CA SER A 114 11.31 2.35 12.71
C SER A 114 10.64 2.26 11.36
N ARG A 115 11.20 1.42 10.48
CA ARG A 115 10.65 1.14 9.16
C ARG A 115 9.71 -0.04 9.24
N THR A 116 8.51 0.11 8.69
CA THR A 116 7.50 -0.93 8.64
C THR A 116 6.88 -1.04 7.26
N ASN A 117 6.34 -2.21 6.96
CA ASN A 117 5.66 -2.46 5.70
C ASN A 117 4.41 -1.56 5.57
N SER A 118 4.37 -0.78 4.49
CA SER A 118 3.23 0.06 4.12
C SER A 118 1.96 -0.72 3.85
N PHE A 119 2.10 -2.00 3.48
CA PHE A 119 1.05 -2.76 2.83
C PHE A 119 0.40 -1.92 1.71
N SER A 120 -0.93 -1.89 1.68
CA SER A 120 -1.64 -1.24 0.57
C SER A 120 -1.51 0.27 0.47
N MET A 121 -0.85 0.95 1.43
CA MET A 121 -0.49 2.36 1.24
C MET A 121 0.42 2.55 0.02
N SER A 122 1.22 1.53 -0.36
CA SER A 122 2.04 1.58 -1.57
C SER A 122 1.25 1.76 -2.85
N LYS A 123 -0.05 1.41 -2.88
CA LYS A 123 -0.92 1.59 -4.06
C LYS A 123 -1.06 3.07 -4.43
N SER A 124 -1.23 3.94 -3.43
CA SER A 124 -1.24 5.38 -3.66
C SER A 124 0.13 5.89 -4.13
N ILE A 125 1.23 5.33 -3.60
CA ILE A 125 2.59 5.70 -4.03
C ILE A 125 2.82 5.31 -5.50
N VAL A 126 2.39 4.12 -5.91
CA VAL A 126 2.49 3.69 -7.33
C VAL A 126 1.60 4.55 -8.22
N SER A 127 0.40 4.95 -7.76
CA SER A 127 -0.44 5.92 -8.47
C SER A 127 0.29 7.25 -8.70
N ILE A 128 0.99 7.78 -7.70
CA ILE A 128 1.80 9.00 -7.85
C ILE A 128 2.87 8.80 -8.93
N LEU A 129 3.57 7.65 -8.93
CA LEU A 129 4.59 7.35 -9.93
C LEU A 129 4.02 7.23 -11.36
N ILE A 130 2.78 6.76 -11.52
CA ILE A 130 2.06 6.79 -12.80
C ILE A 130 1.83 8.24 -13.25
N GLY A 131 1.35 9.12 -12.35
CA GLY A 131 1.15 10.53 -12.66
C GLY A 131 2.44 11.22 -13.10
N ILE A 132 3.54 11.01 -12.37
CA ILE A 132 4.85 11.55 -12.74
C ILE A 132 5.33 10.99 -14.08
N ALA A 133 5.09 9.71 -14.37
CA ALA A 133 5.46 9.10 -15.65
C ALA A 133 4.64 9.68 -16.82
N ILE A 134 3.41 10.14 -16.58
CA ILE A 134 2.61 10.90 -17.54
C ILE A 134 3.21 12.30 -17.75
N ASP A 135 3.53 13.02 -16.69
CA ASP A 135 4.12 14.36 -16.76
C ASP A 135 5.47 14.36 -17.52
N GLU A 136 6.24 13.28 -17.39
CA GLU A 136 7.52 13.10 -18.09
C GLU A 136 7.38 12.53 -19.51
N GLY A 137 6.16 12.19 -19.95
CA GLY A 137 5.90 11.65 -21.29
C GLY A 137 6.30 10.18 -21.49
N TYR A 138 6.62 9.44 -20.41
CA TYR A 138 6.83 7.98 -20.51
C TYR A 138 5.53 7.22 -20.70
N ILE A 139 4.43 7.80 -20.21
CA ILE A 139 3.06 7.32 -20.35
C ILE A 139 2.28 8.46 -21.01
N GLU A 140 1.47 8.15 -22.03
CA GLU A 140 0.73 9.16 -22.80
C GLU A 140 -0.44 9.75 -21.99
N SER A 141 -1.20 8.90 -21.33
CA SER A 141 -2.32 9.29 -20.46
C SER A 141 -2.82 8.10 -19.62
N VAL A 142 -3.76 8.34 -18.70
CA VAL A 142 -4.45 7.27 -17.97
C VAL A 142 -5.30 6.37 -18.88
N ASP A 143 -5.69 6.82 -20.08
CA ASP A 143 -6.47 6.06 -21.04
C ASP A 143 -5.59 5.16 -21.94
N GLN A 144 -4.26 5.26 -21.83
CA GLN A 144 -3.35 4.39 -22.55
C GLN A 144 -3.53 2.93 -22.12
N LYS A 145 -3.50 2.03 -23.11
CA LYS A 145 -3.74 0.61 -22.88
C LYS A 145 -2.54 -0.09 -22.27
N ILE A 146 -2.79 -1.01 -21.34
CA ILE A 146 -1.72 -1.77 -20.67
C ILE A 146 -0.91 -2.63 -21.64
N ILE A 147 -1.49 -3.07 -22.74
CA ILE A 147 -0.84 -3.88 -23.77
C ILE A 147 0.28 -3.15 -24.53
N ASP A 148 0.34 -1.82 -24.44
CA ASP A 148 1.42 -1.03 -25.04
C ASP A 148 2.71 -1.21 -24.24
N PHE A 149 2.60 -1.48 -22.95
CA PHE A 149 3.73 -1.71 -22.04
C PHE A 149 3.97 -3.20 -21.77
N ILE A 150 2.90 -4.00 -21.77
CA ILE A 150 2.92 -5.42 -21.41
C ILE A 150 2.29 -6.22 -22.56
N PRO A 151 3.02 -6.41 -23.68
CA PRO A 151 2.52 -7.12 -24.85
C PRO A 151 2.15 -8.59 -24.57
N GLU A 152 2.58 -9.15 -23.44
CA GLU A 152 2.20 -10.48 -22.96
C GLU A 152 0.69 -10.62 -22.74
N TYR A 153 -0.05 -9.50 -22.63
CA TYR A 153 -1.51 -9.49 -22.59
C TYR A 153 -2.19 -9.52 -23.97
N LYS A 154 -1.44 -9.44 -25.09
CA LYS A 154 -1.96 -9.60 -26.45
C LYS A 154 -2.24 -11.08 -26.75
N ARG A 155 -3.20 -11.65 -26.03
CA ARG A 155 -3.61 -13.05 -26.18
C ARG A 155 -5.01 -13.13 -26.77
N GLU A 156 -5.22 -14.14 -27.65
CA GLU A 156 -6.56 -14.48 -28.13
C GLU A 156 -7.34 -15.24 -27.05
N GLY A 157 -8.65 -15.12 -27.07
CA GLY A 157 -9.55 -15.81 -26.13
C GLY A 157 -10.73 -14.93 -25.70
N GLU A 158 -11.61 -15.52 -24.92
CA GLU A 158 -12.76 -14.80 -24.31
C GLU A 158 -12.29 -14.01 -23.09
N ASN A 159 -11.60 -12.88 -23.33
CA ASN A 159 -11.08 -11.99 -22.29
C ASN A 159 -11.08 -10.54 -22.78
N TYR A 160 -10.87 -9.61 -21.84
CA TYR A 160 -10.78 -8.16 -22.10
C TYR A 160 -9.35 -7.62 -21.98
N ASN A 161 -8.33 -8.48 -22.08
CA ASN A 161 -6.93 -8.10 -21.87
C ASN A 161 -6.50 -6.89 -22.70
N GLN A 162 -7.02 -6.74 -23.93
CA GLN A 162 -6.66 -5.68 -24.84
C GLN A 162 -7.47 -4.39 -24.65
N ASP A 163 -8.44 -4.37 -23.76
CA ASP A 163 -9.32 -3.21 -23.50
C ASP A 163 -9.00 -2.51 -22.19
N VAL A 164 -8.12 -3.09 -21.37
CA VAL A 164 -7.74 -2.51 -20.09
C VAL A 164 -6.82 -1.32 -20.30
N THR A 165 -7.15 -0.21 -19.66
CA THR A 165 -6.32 1.00 -19.58
C THR A 165 -5.71 1.18 -18.21
N ILE A 166 -4.75 2.08 -18.07
CA ILE A 166 -4.16 2.48 -16.81
C ILE A 166 -5.25 3.02 -15.85
N LYS A 167 -6.22 3.78 -16.38
CA LYS A 167 -7.36 4.28 -15.59
C LYS A 167 -8.13 3.15 -14.92
N HIS A 168 -8.40 2.05 -15.63
CA HIS A 168 -9.11 0.90 -15.05
C HIS A 168 -8.32 0.23 -13.90
N LEU A 169 -6.98 0.26 -13.96
CA LEU A 169 -6.14 -0.23 -12.85
C LEU A 169 -6.19 0.73 -11.66
N LEU A 170 -6.04 2.03 -11.90
CA LEU A 170 -6.06 3.09 -10.89
C LEU A 170 -7.37 3.12 -10.10
N THR A 171 -8.51 2.95 -10.80
CA THR A 171 -9.85 2.99 -10.22
C THR A 171 -10.36 1.64 -9.72
N MET A 172 -9.52 0.59 -9.72
CA MET A 172 -9.92 -0.78 -9.31
C MET A 172 -11.11 -1.32 -10.10
N SER A 173 -11.17 -1.05 -11.40
CA SER A 173 -12.27 -1.44 -12.29
C SER A 173 -11.82 -2.26 -13.52
N SER A 174 -10.66 -2.89 -13.44
CA SER A 174 -10.06 -3.58 -14.59
C SER A 174 -10.78 -4.86 -15.02
N GLY A 175 -11.60 -5.46 -14.17
CA GLY A 175 -12.22 -6.76 -14.44
C GLY A 175 -11.26 -7.95 -14.32
N MET A 176 -10.12 -7.79 -13.66
CA MET A 176 -9.10 -8.81 -13.45
C MET A 176 -9.68 -10.05 -12.75
N ASN A 177 -9.29 -11.23 -13.18
CA ASN A 177 -9.61 -12.50 -12.51
C ASN A 177 -8.71 -12.70 -11.28
N TRP A 178 -8.95 -11.90 -10.26
CA TRP A 178 -8.22 -11.88 -9.00
C TRP A 178 -9.18 -11.90 -7.82
N GLN A 179 -9.00 -12.85 -6.91
CA GLN A 179 -9.72 -12.89 -5.65
C GLN A 179 -8.82 -12.40 -4.51
N GLU A 180 -9.09 -11.22 -4.01
CA GLU A 180 -8.36 -10.64 -2.88
C GLU A 180 -8.64 -11.45 -1.61
N SER A 181 -7.60 -12.02 -0.99
CA SER A 181 -7.72 -12.77 0.26
C SER A 181 -6.39 -12.82 1.01
N TYR A 182 -6.36 -12.28 2.23
CA TYR A 182 -5.15 -12.22 3.05
C TYR A 182 -4.93 -13.45 3.96
N TYR A 183 -5.91 -14.34 4.03
CA TYR A 183 -5.91 -15.51 4.93
C TYR A 183 -5.89 -16.83 4.20
N ASN A 184 -6.00 -16.84 2.87
CA ASN A 184 -5.95 -18.05 2.07
C ASN A 184 -4.51 -18.31 1.55
N PRO A 185 -3.75 -19.27 2.12
CA PRO A 185 -2.38 -19.52 1.71
C PRO A 185 -2.25 -20.09 0.29
N PHE A 186 -3.32 -20.57 -0.29
CA PHE A 186 -3.36 -21.11 -1.67
C PHE A 186 -3.93 -20.10 -2.68
N GLY A 187 -4.35 -18.91 -2.20
CA GLY A 187 -4.91 -17.86 -3.03
C GLY A 187 -3.84 -17.05 -3.76
N ILE A 188 -4.29 -16.36 -4.80
CA ILE A 188 -3.43 -15.53 -5.66
C ILE A 188 -2.72 -14.42 -4.87
N THR A 189 -3.36 -13.85 -3.84
CA THR A 189 -2.76 -12.82 -2.97
C THR A 189 -1.56 -13.37 -2.20
N ALA A 190 -1.66 -14.59 -1.65
CA ALA A 190 -0.54 -15.24 -0.98
C ALA A 190 0.55 -15.65 -1.99
N GLU A 191 0.16 -16.17 -3.17
CA GLU A 191 1.11 -16.49 -4.23
C GLU A 191 1.91 -15.25 -4.63
N SER A 192 1.27 -14.11 -4.88
CA SER A 192 1.95 -12.86 -5.24
C SER A 192 2.89 -12.35 -4.15
N TYR A 193 2.56 -12.59 -2.88
CA TYR A 193 3.40 -12.17 -1.76
C TYR A 193 4.66 -13.03 -1.60
N PHE A 194 4.57 -14.34 -1.87
CA PHE A 194 5.66 -15.30 -1.58
C PHE A 194 6.38 -15.85 -2.80
N THR A 195 5.85 -15.66 -4.03
CA THR A 195 6.49 -16.14 -5.27
C THR A 195 7.84 -15.46 -5.51
N LYS A 196 8.68 -16.14 -6.28
CA LYS A 196 9.93 -15.63 -6.86
C LYS A 196 9.80 -15.23 -8.34
N GLU A 197 8.61 -15.30 -8.91
CA GLU A 197 8.33 -15.06 -10.33
C GLU A 197 7.08 -14.18 -10.48
N LEU A 198 7.10 -13.01 -9.83
CA LEU A 198 5.92 -12.15 -9.71
C LEU A 198 5.41 -11.65 -11.07
N GLU A 199 6.30 -11.24 -11.97
CA GLU A 199 5.90 -10.83 -13.31
C GLU A 199 5.25 -11.97 -14.09
N LYS A 200 5.85 -13.19 -14.06
CA LYS A 200 5.27 -14.35 -14.73
C LYS A 200 3.91 -14.72 -14.15
N LEU A 201 3.73 -14.53 -12.84
CA LEU A 201 2.42 -14.71 -12.22
C LEU A 201 1.41 -13.71 -12.80
N MET A 202 1.77 -12.43 -12.86
CA MET A 202 0.88 -11.39 -13.38
C MET A 202 0.46 -11.66 -14.82
N TYR A 203 1.39 -12.07 -15.68
CA TYR A 203 1.09 -12.35 -17.09
C TYR A 203 0.15 -13.54 -17.32
N ARG A 204 -0.07 -14.42 -16.34
CA ARG A 204 -1.02 -15.54 -16.42
C ARG A 204 -2.45 -15.16 -16.07
N ILE A 205 -2.68 -13.97 -15.51
CA ILE A 205 -3.99 -13.54 -15.03
C ILE A 205 -4.69 -12.76 -16.13
N ASP A 206 -5.87 -13.22 -16.52
CA ASP A 206 -6.70 -12.55 -17.52
C ASP A 206 -7.68 -11.56 -16.88
N PHE A 207 -8.16 -10.63 -17.70
CA PHE A 207 -9.26 -9.74 -17.37
C PHE A 207 -10.54 -10.35 -17.94
N THR A 208 -11.38 -10.91 -17.09
CA THR A 208 -12.55 -11.72 -17.49
C THR A 208 -13.88 -10.99 -17.36
N GLU A 209 -13.90 -9.83 -16.70
CA GLU A 209 -15.05 -8.94 -16.66
C GLU A 209 -14.72 -7.67 -17.46
N LYS A 210 -15.75 -7.03 -18.02
CA LYS A 210 -15.57 -5.83 -18.83
C LYS A 210 -15.00 -4.68 -18.00
N PRO A 211 -13.88 -4.07 -18.42
CA PRO A 211 -13.26 -2.97 -17.70
C PRO A 211 -14.19 -1.76 -17.59
N GLY A 212 -14.10 -1.04 -16.48
CA GLY A 212 -14.87 0.18 -16.22
C GLY A 212 -16.32 -0.05 -15.76
N GLU A 213 -16.81 -1.28 -15.62
CA GLU A 213 -18.18 -1.54 -15.21
C GLU A 213 -18.36 -1.80 -13.70
N LYS A 214 -17.35 -2.43 -13.06
CA LYS A 214 -17.47 -2.83 -11.64
C LYS A 214 -16.23 -2.46 -10.86
N TRP A 215 -16.43 -1.88 -9.71
CA TRP A 215 -15.36 -1.69 -8.75
C TRP A 215 -15.09 -2.97 -7.96
N LYS A 216 -13.82 -3.42 -7.97
CA LYS A 216 -13.33 -4.53 -7.15
C LYS A 216 -11.91 -4.22 -6.68
N TYR A 217 -11.72 -4.15 -5.38
CA TYR A 217 -10.38 -3.95 -4.82
C TYR A 217 -9.50 -5.17 -5.09
N GLN A 218 -8.46 -4.99 -5.89
CA GLN A 218 -7.60 -6.07 -6.37
C GLN A 218 -6.13 -5.62 -6.41
N SER A 219 -5.30 -6.25 -5.60
CA SER A 219 -3.86 -5.92 -5.49
C SER A 219 -3.10 -6.10 -6.81
N GLY A 220 -3.54 -7.03 -7.66
CA GLY A 220 -2.93 -7.26 -8.96
C GLY A 220 -2.94 -6.03 -9.87
N ASN A 221 -3.95 -5.15 -9.77
CA ASN A 221 -4.00 -3.90 -10.53
C ASN A 221 -2.75 -3.05 -10.27
N THR A 222 -2.39 -2.88 -9.02
CA THR A 222 -1.20 -2.10 -8.65
C THR A 222 0.10 -2.79 -9.03
N GLN A 223 0.13 -4.12 -8.96
CA GLN A 223 1.32 -4.84 -9.42
C GLN A 223 1.57 -4.61 -10.91
N ILE A 224 0.53 -4.60 -11.72
CA ILE A 224 0.64 -4.27 -13.15
C ILE A 224 1.11 -2.82 -13.34
N MET A 225 0.56 -1.87 -12.60
CA MET A 225 1.00 -0.47 -12.66
C MET A 225 2.49 -0.32 -12.33
N GLY A 226 3.01 -1.02 -11.31
CA GLY A 226 4.44 -1.02 -10.99
C GLY A 226 5.30 -1.54 -12.15
N ILE A 227 4.87 -2.61 -12.80
CA ILE A 227 5.54 -3.15 -14.00
C ILE A 227 5.50 -2.13 -15.15
N ILE A 228 4.37 -1.45 -15.36
CA ILE A 228 4.23 -0.41 -16.39
C ILE A 228 5.23 0.73 -16.14
N VAL A 229 5.29 1.26 -14.91
CA VAL A 229 6.26 2.33 -14.56
C VAL A 229 7.68 1.90 -14.84
N ALA A 230 8.06 0.68 -14.43
CA ALA A 230 9.42 0.18 -14.65
C ALA A 230 9.75 0.04 -16.15
N ARG A 231 8.84 -0.51 -16.94
CA ARG A 231 9.03 -0.70 -18.39
C ARG A 231 9.03 0.63 -19.16
N ALA A 232 8.13 1.55 -18.81
CA ALA A 232 8.01 2.84 -19.46
C ALA A 232 9.24 3.72 -19.19
N SER A 233 9.71 3.77 -17.95
CA SER A 233 10.86 4.59 -17.56
C SER A 233 12.21 3.94 -17.87
N GLY A 234 12.28 2.63 -18.09
CA GLY A 234 13.52 1.86 -18.24
C GLY A 234 14.32 1.74 -16.93
N LYS A 235 13.72 2.04 -15.78
CA LYS A 235 14.30 1.97 -14.44
C LYS A 235 13.56 0.95 -13.61
N THR A 236 14.17 0.43 -12.54
CA THR A 236 13.41 -0.29 -11.52
C THR A 236 12.43 0.66 -10.83
N LEU A 237 11.34 0.13 -10.29
CA LEU A 237 10.35 0.95 -9.59
C LEU A 237 10.97 1.71 -8.40
N SER A 238 11.90 1.08 -7.68
CA SER A 238 12.63 1.69 -6.57
C SER A 238 13.55 2.82 -7.02
N GLU A 239 14.29 2.67 -8.12
CA GLU A 239 15.12 3.73 -8.69
C GLU A 239 14.27 4.92 -9.13
N TYR A 240 13.15 4.65 -9.81
CA TYR A 240 12.24 5.71 -10.25
C TYR A 240 11.60 6.43 -9.07
N ALA A 241 11.14 5.70 -8.04
CA ALA A 241 10.61 6.27 -6.81
C ALA A 241 11.66 7.10 -6.05
N SER A 242 12.91 6.63 -5.98
CA SER A 242 14.01 7.37 -5.37
C SER A 242 14.23 8.71 -6.06
N GLU A 243 14.36 8.70 -7.39
CA GLU A 243 14.68 9.88 -8.20
C GLU A 243 13.55 10.90 -8.24
N LYS A 244 12.28 10.42 -8.34
CA LYS A 244 11.14 11.26 -8.64
C LYS A 244 10.30 11.66 -7.41
N LEU A 245 10.40 10.90 -6.33
CA LEU A 245 9.64 11.16 -5.11
C LEU A 245 10.53 11.32 -3.88
N TRP A 246 11.31 10.28 -3.54
CA TRP A 246 11.98 10.19 -2.25
C TRP A 246 13.00 11.32 -2.06
N ILE A 247 13.87 11.52 -3.04
CA ILE A 247 14.88 12.59 -3.04
C ILE A 247 14.24 13.98 -3.14
N PRO A 248 13.32 14.26 -4.10
CA PRO A 248 12.67 15.57 -4.20
C PRO A 248 11.84 15.94 -2.97
N MET A 249 11.13 14.96 -2.35
CA MET A 249 10.41 15.20 -1.10
C MET A 249 11.33 15.32 0.11
N GLN A 250 12.65 15.17 -0.06
CA GLN A 250 13.63 15.26 1.00
C GLN A 250 13.34 14.28 2.15
N ALA A 251 12.93 13.05 1.80
CA ALA A 251 12.69 12.00 2.79
C ALA A 251 13.90 11.81 3.69
N THR A 252 13.65 11.58 4.98
CA THR A 252 14.70 11.61 6.01
C THR A 252 15.62 10.42 5.92
N ASP A 253 15.05 9.25 5.68
CA ASP A 253 15.77 7.98 5.66
C ASP A 253 15.51 7.24 4.34
N ASP A 254 16.41 6.36 3.95
CA ASP A 254 16.15 5.42 2.87
C ASP A 254 14.94 4.54 3.20
N ALA A 255 14.14 4.22 2.19
CA ALA A 255 13.13 3.18 2.28
C ALA A 255 13.61 1.89 1.62
N GLU A 256 12.92 0.80 1.88
CA GLU A 256 13.21 -0.51 1.30
C GLU A 256 11.96 -1.09 0.65
N TRP A 257 12.01 -1.37 -0.65
CA TRP A 257 10.93 -2.07 -1.33
C TRP A 257 11.25 -3.56 -1.44
N MET A 258 10.37 -4.42 -0.90
CA MET A 258 10.55 -5.86 -1.03
C MET A 258 10.39 -6.28 -2.49
N VAL A 259 11.29 -7.17 -2.95
CA VAL A 259 11.26 -7.77 -4.29
C VAL A 259 10.94 -9.26 -4.20
N ASP A 260 10.58 -9.85 -5.32
CA ASP A 260 10.22 -11.28 -5.39
C ASP A 260 11.44 -12.20 -5.30
N ASP A 261 12.55 -11.82 -5.93
CA ASP A 261 13.86 -12.50 -5.84
C ASP A 261 15.00 -11.48 -5.99
N THR A 262 16.25 -11.92 -5.84
CA THR A 262 17.44 -11.11 -6.09
C THR A 262 17.40 -10.52 -7.50
N ASN A 263 17.50 -9.20 -7.63
CA ASN A 263 17.30 -8.44 -8.87
C ASN A 263 15.91 -8.60 -9.52
N GLY A 264 14.94 -9.07 -8.76
CA GLY A 264 13.57 -9.29 -9.22
C GLY A 264 12.72 -8.02 -9.25
N THR A 265 11.42 -8.23 -9.31
CA THR A 265 10.39 -7.18 -9.43
C THR A 265 9.90 -6.74 -8.05
N GLU A 266 9.74 -5.45 -7.84
CA GLU A 266 9.15 -4.91 -6.62
C GLU A 266 7.70 -5.38 -6.45
N LYS A 267 7.38 -5.77 -5.21
CA LYS A 267 6.00 -6.04 -4.79
C LYS A 267 5.25 -4.70 -4.64
N SER A 268 4.88 -4.12 -5.78
CA SER A 268 4.37 -2.76 -5.87
C SER A 268 2.99 -2.58 -5.22
N PHE A 269 2.19 -3.66 -5.14
CA PHE A 269 0.90 -3.66 -4.46
C PHE A 269 0.98 -3.51 -2.94
N CYS A 270 2.20 -3.69 -2.38
CA CYS A 270 2.52 -3.57 -0.96
C CYS A 270 4.00 -3.24 -0.78
N CYS A 271 4.48 -3.37 0.43
CA CYS A 271 5.83 -3.84 0.72
C CYS A 271 6.95 -2.80 0.54
N LEU A 272 6.61 -1.51 0.41
CA LEU A 272 7.53 -0.42 0.71
C LEU A 272 7.63 -0.29 2.23
N ASN A 273 8.85 -0.26 2.76
CA ASN A 273 9.11 -0.15 4.19
C ASN A 273 9.74 1.20 4.49
N SER A 274 9.05 2.02 5.29
CA SER A 274 9.52 3.34 5.71
C SER A 274 9.01 3.70 7.10
N ASN A 275 9.40 4.88 7.59
CA ASN A 275 8.98 5.42 8.87
C ASN A 275 7.71 6.29 8.75
N ALA A 276 7.07 6.59 9.88
CA ALA A 276 5.82 7.33 9.92
C ALA A 276 5.94 8.75 9.33
N LEU A 277 7.03 9.45 9.62
CA LEU A 277 7.22 10.84 9.20
C LEU A 277 7.50 10.97 7.69
N ASP A 278 8.16 9.97 7.10
CA ASP A 278 8.35 9.94 5.64
C ASP A 278 7.07 9.50 4.91
N TYR A 279 6.23 8.62 5.51
CA TYR A 279 4.89 8.36 4.96
C TYR A 279 3.98 9.61 5.00
N ALA A 280 4.11 10.46 6.00
CA ALA A 280 3.33 11.69 6.08
C ALA A 280 3.53 12.62 4.87
N ARG A 281 4.72 12.58 4.24
CA ARG A 281 5.05 13.42 3.07
C ARG A 281 4.12 13.18 1.88
N PHE A 282 3.61 11.98 1.71
CA PHE A 282 2.65 11.68 0.65
C PHE A 282 1.29 12.36 0.88
N GLY A 283 0.83 12.38 2.12
CA GLY A 283 -0.37 13.11 2.49
C GLY A 283 -0.24 14.61 2.24
N GLN A 284 0.88 15.21 2.68
CA GLN A 284 1.17 16.63 2.45
C GLN A 284 1.29 16.95 0.97
N LEU A 285 2.05 16.16 0.20
CA LEU A 285 2.20 16.36 -1.25
C LEU A 285 0.84 16.45 -1.96
N PHE A 286 -0.12 15.62 -1.57
CA PHE A 286 -1.45 15.61 -2.18
C PHE A 286 -2.33 16.75 -1.67
N MET A 287 -2.21 17.18 -0.41
CA MET A 287 -2.87 18.40 0.09
C MET A 287 -2.36 19.64 -0.66
N ASP A 288 -1.07 19.68 -0.97
CA ASP A 288 -0.42 20.78 -1.70
C ASP A 288 -0.54 20.63 -3.23
N LYS A 289 -1.50 19.80 -3.71
CA LYS A 289 -1.79 19.59 -5.13
C LYS A 289 -0.55 19.21 -5.95
N GLY A 290 0.30 18.35 -5.39
CA GLY A 290 1.50 17.85 -6.04
C GLY A 290 2.73 18.78 -5.95
N ASN A 291 2.60 19.91 -5.27
CA ASN A 291 3.72 20.81 -5.01
C ASN A 291 4.44 20.42 -3.72
N TRP A 292 5.75 20.31 -3.77
CA TRP A 292 6.58 20.10 -2.58
C TRP A 292 7.53 21.28 -2.40
N LYS A 293 7.24 22.13 -1.43
CA LYS A 293 8.07 23.29 -1.07
C LYS A 293 8.47 24.17 -2.28
N GLY A 294 7.53 24.42 -3.18
CA GLY A 294 7.72 25.26 -4.37
C GLY A 294 8.12 24.51 -5.63
N GLN A 295 8.40 23.21 -5.55
CA GLN A 295 8.66 22.34 -6.70
C GLN A 295 7.41 21.51 -7.03
N GLN A 296 6.86 21.64 -8.23
CA GLN A 296 5.79 20.77 -8.70
C GLN A 296 6.39 19.41 -9.04
N LEU A 297 6.03 18.37 -8.28
CA LEU A 297 6.50 16.99 -8.47
C LEU A 297 5.55 16.15 -9.31
N ILE A 298 4.28 16.49 -9.30
CA ILE A 298 3.22 15.81 -10.05
C ILE A 298 2.15 16.84 -10.43
N ASP A 299 1.60 16.75 -11.63
CA ASP A 299 0.60 17.69 -12.13
C ASP A 299 -0.60 17.80 -11.19
N SER A 300 -1.04 19.03 -10.93
CA SER A 300 -2.16 19.33 -10.04
C SER A 300 -3.49 18.75 -10.56
N ALA A 301 -3.69 18.67 -11.88
CA ALA A 301 -4.88 18.08 -12.46
C ALA A 301 -4.91 16.56 -12.25
N TYR A 302 -3.74 15.89 -12.27
CA TYR A 302 -3.67 14.48 -11.92
C TYR A 302 -4.00 14.23 -10.43
N VAL A 303 -3.51 15.09 -9.52
CA VAL A 303 -3.83 15.02 -8.08
C VAL A 303 -5.34 15.21 -7.88
N GLU A 304 -5.95 16.21 -8.53
CA GLU A 304 -7.39 16.46 -8.44
C GLU A 304 -8.21 15.27 -8.97
N ALA A 305 -7.82 14.70 -10.11
CA ALA A 305 -8.43 13.48 -10.65
C ALA A 305 -8.27 12.28 -9.71
N SER A 306 -7.10 12.17 -9.06
CA SER A 306 -6.82 11.09 -8.10
C SER A 306 -7.70 11.14 -6.85
N LEU A 307 -8.10 12.33 -6.43
CA LEU A 307 -8.97 12.56 -5.28
C LEU A 307 -10.44 12.73 -5.66
N SER A 308 -10.78 12.51 -6.93
CA SER A 308 -12.16 12.50 -7.44
C SER A 308 -12.70 11.06 -7.48
N ALA A 309 -13.92 10.89 -7.01
CA ALA A 309 -14.62 9.62 -7.08
C ALA A 309 -15.01 9.30 -8.54
N ASP A 310 -14.86 8.03 -8.95
CA ASP A 310 -15.24 7.56 -10.29
C ASP A 310 -16.45 6.60 -10.19
N LEU A 311 -16.20 5.29 -10.12
CA LEU A 311 -17.28 4.28 -10.05
C LEU A 311 -17.91 4.14 -8.66
N THR A 312 -17.26 4.62 -7.64
CA THR A 312 -17.73 4.60 -6.25
C THR A 312 -17.47 5.95 -5.60
N ASP A 313 -18.23 6.30 -4.56
CA ASP A 313 -18.08 7.54 -3.80
C ASP A 313 -16.89 7.56 -2.84
N HIS A 314 -16.17 6.43 -2.69
CA HIS A 314 -15.15 6.24 -1.67
C HIS A 314 -13.75 5.89 -2.22
N TYR A 315 -13.55 5.89 -3.55
CA TYR A 315 -12.26 5.52 -4.14
C TYR A 315 -11.96 6.30 -5.42
N GLY A 316 -10.77 6.89 -5.49
CA GLY A 316 -10.23 7.56 -6.66
C GLY A 316 -9.08 6.77 -7.29
N TYR A 317 -8.02 7.44 -7.77
CA TYR A 317 -6.85 6.77 -8.34
C TYR A 317 -5.94 6.20 -7.22
N SER A 318 -6.36 5.06 -6.68
CA SER A 318 -5.69 4.36 -5.57
C SER A 318 -5.69 5.12 -4.24
N TRP A 319 -6.62 6.04 -4.04
CA TRP A 319 -6.85 6.78 -2.81
C TRP A 319 -8.24 6.47 -2.24
N TRP A 320 -8.32 6.31 -0.92
CA TRP A 320 -9.59 6.19 -0.20
C TRP A 320 -10.14 7.58 0.13
N LEU A 321 -11.42 7.80 -0.18
CA LEU A 321 -12.09 9.09 -0.09
C LEU A 321 -13.23 9.07 0.91
N TYR A 322 -13.36 10.13 1.70
CA TYR A 322 -14.41 10.32 2.71
C TYR A 322 -14.93 11.76 2.57
N ASN A 323 -15.63 12.04 1.47
CA ASN A 323 -16.00 13.40 1.08
C ASN A 323 -17.19 13.96 1.88
N THR A 324 -18.06 13.10 2.44
CA THR A 324 -19.33 13.50 3.08
C THR A 324 -19.55 12.87 4.46
N GLN A 325 -18.67 11.98 4.90
CA GLN A 325 -18.84 11.21 6.13
C GLN A 325 -18.43 11.97 7.39
N TYR A 326 -17.62 13.00 7.26
CA TYR A 326 -17.08 13.81 8.35
C TYR A 326 -17.34 15.30 8.13
N LYS A 327 -17.00 16.13 9.12
CA LYS A 327 -17.14 17.60 9.04
C LYS A 327 -16.34 18.17 7.86
N TYR A 328 -15.21 17.58 7.53
CA TYR A 328 -14.33 17.96 6.43
C TYR A 328 -14.10 16.77 5.52
N PRO A 329 -13.90 16.98 4.22
CA PRO A 329 -13.38 15.95 3.33
C PRO A 329 -12.05 15.39 3.84
N VAL A 330 -11.90 14.07 3.74
CA VAL A 330 -10.70 13.35 4.16
C VAL A 330 -10.30 12.38 3.06
N PHE A 331 -9.01 12.33 2.76
CA PHE A 331 -8.48 11.27 1.92
C PHE A 331 -7.39 10.49 2.65
N CYS A 332 -7.28 9.20 2.34
CA CYS A 332 -6.39 8.31 3.08
C CYS A 332 -5.61 7.36 2.18
N MET A 333 -4.37 7.09 2.58
CA MET A 333 -3.70 5.84 2.24
C MET A 333 -4.05 4.81 3.32
N ARG A 334 -4.39 3.58 2.91
CA ARG A 334 -4.79 2.53 3.86
C ARG A 334 -4.04 1.23 3.58
N GLY A 335 -3.48 0.63 4.61
CA GLY A 335 -2.79 -0.66 4.58
C GLY A 335 -3.35 -1.65 5.60
N VAL A 336 -3.17 -2.93 5.35
CA VAL A 336 -3.50 -4.03 6.27
C VAL A 336 -2.88 -3.75 7.64
N ASN A 337 -3.49 -4.27 8.70
CA ASN A 337 -3.07 -4.09 10.10
C ASN A 337 -3.11 -2.61 10.57
N GLY A 338 -3.78 -1.72 9.80
CA GLY A 338 -3.99 -0.34 10.18
C GLY A 338 -2.81 0.59 9.93
N GLN A 339 -2.13 0.40 8.81
CA GLN A 339 -1.21 1.43 8.32
C GLN A 339 -2.08 2.52 7.67
N TYR A 340 -2.05 3.72 8.23
CA TYR A 340 -2.88 4.83 7.76
C TYR A 340 -2.05 6.09 7.58
N VAL A 341 -2.26 6.80 6.46
CA VAL A 341 -1.98 8.22 6.30
C VAL A 341 -3.32 8.90 6.08
N ILE A 342 -3.72 9.75 6.99
CA ILE A 342 -5.02 10.43 7.02
C ILE A 342 -4.74 11.90 6.72
N SER A 343 -5.31 12.44 5.64
CA SER A 343 -5.11 13.82 5.21
C SER A 343 -6.42 14.60 5.26
N ILE A 344 -6.40 15.75 5.91
CA ILE A 344 -7.55 16.65 6.11
C ILE A 344 -7.16 18.03 5.62
N PRO A 345 -7.40 18.35 4.33
CA PRO A 345 -6.92 19.60 3.72
C PRO A 345 -7.38 20.87 4.44
N GLU A 346 -8.63 20.93 4.89
CA GLU A 346 -9.19 22.12 5.57
C GLU A 346 -8.55 22.41 6.92
N LEU A 347 -7.84 21.44 7.50
CA LEU A 347 -7.07 21.61 8.72
C LEU A 347 -5.57 21.73 8.48
N ASP A 348 -5.13 21.67 7.20
CA ASP A 348 -3.72 21.53 6.82
C ASP A 348 -3.03 20.46 7.69
N LEU A 349 -3.63 19.25 7.73
CA LEU A 349 -3.27 18.22 8.68
C LEU A 349 -3.08 16.85 8.02
N VAL A 350 -1.96 16.22 8.34
CA VAL A 350 -1.70 14.80 8.07
C VAL A 350 -1.48 14.06 9.38
N ALA A 351 -2.23 12.98 9.59
CA ALA A 351 -1.97 12.06 10.69
C ALA A 351 -1.53 10.71 10.14
N VAL A 352 -0.54 10.10 10.79
CA VAL A 352 -0.03 8.78 10.45
C VAL A 352 -0.18 7.85 11.63
N ARG A 353 -0.76 6.68 11.37
CA ARG A 353 -0.78 5.59 12.33
C ARG A 353 -0.16 4.34 11.70
N LEU A 354 0.81 3.73 12.40
CA LEU A 354 1.41 2.44 12.05
C LEU A 354 1.21 1.46 13.20
N GLY A 355 0.96 0.19 12.88
CA GLY A 355 0.77 -0.82 13.93
C GLY A 355 0.38 -2.20 13.42
N HIS A 356 0.02 -3.10 14.35
CA HIS A 356 -0.16 -4.53 14.10
C HIS A 356 -1.61 -4.99 13.94
N LYS A 357 -2.59 -4.18 14.38
CA LYS A 357 -4.00 -4.58 14.41
C LYS A 357 -4.92 -3.47 13.98
N ILE A 358 -6.05 -3.88 13.41
CA ILE A 358 -7.23 -3.05 13.16
C ILE A 358 -8.41 -3.62 13.94
N GLU A 359 -9.45 -2.82 14.09
CA GLU A 359 -10.74 -3.30 14.56
C GLU A 359 -11.56 -3.88 13.38
N LYS A 360 -12.81 -4.25 13.67
CA LYS A 360 -13.71 -4.80 12.65
C LYS A 360 -14.00 -3.76 11.55
N TYR A 361 -14.31 -4.27 10.37
CA TYR A 361 -14.82 -3.42 9.29
C TYR A 361 -16.33 -3.21 9.42
N GLU A 362 -16.77 -1.97 9.22
CA GLU A 362 -18.15 -1.58 9.02
C GLU A 362 -18.21 -0.64 7.79
N ASN A 363 -19.13 -0.88 6.87
CA ASN A 363 -19.29 -0.07 5.64
C ASN A 363 -17.96 0.20 4.90
N ASN A 364 -17.16 -0.83 4.68
CA ASN A 364 -15.83 -0.78 4.03
C ASN A 364 -14.76 0.05 4.78
N THR A 365 -15.03 0.52 5.99
CA THR A 365 -14.06 1.25 6.82
C THR A 365 -13.83 0.50 8.13
N ALA A 366 -12.57 0.43 8.57
CA ALA A 366 -12.25 -0.10 9.87
C ALA A 366 -12.72 0.88 10.97
N THR A 367 -13.39 0.38 12.01
CA THR A 367 -14.00 1.24 13.04
C THR A 367 -12.98 2.02 13.86
N ASP A 368 -11.74 1.56 13.92
CA ASP A 368 -10.64 2.32 14.51
C ASP A 368 -10.23 3.52 13.64
N LEU A 369 -10.15 3.35 12.31
CA LEU A 369 -9.86 4.47 11.40
C LEU A 369 -10.95 5.56 11.50
N GLU A 370 -12.22 5.16 11.50
CA GLU A 370 -13.34 6.09 11.67
C GLU A 370 -13.23 6.88 12.99
N TYR A 371 -12.88 6.19 14.06
CA TYR A 371 -12.68 6.81 15.36
C TYR A 371 -11.48 7.78 15.34
N TYR A 372 -10.34 7.38 14.75
CA TYR A 372 -9.15 8.25 14.66
C TYR A 372 -9.46 9.53 13.89
N ILE A 373 -10.15 9.45 12.75
CA ILE A 373 -10.53 10.63 11.97
C ILE A 373 -11.40 11.59 12.81
N LYS A 374 -12.41 11.07 13.51
CA LYS A 374 -13.31 11.89 14.36
C LYS A 374 -12.56 12.58 15.49
N GLU A 375 -11.69 11.86 16.20
CA GLU A 375 -10.92 12.41 17.30
C GLU A 375 -9.87 13.44 16.82
N ILE A 376 -9.20 13.19 15.68
CA ILE A 376 -8.27 14.14 15.08
C ILE A 376 -9.00 15.45 14.73
N ILE A 377 -10.13 15.38 14.04
CA ILE A 377 -10.92 16.57 13.71
C ILE A 377 -11.32 17.30 14.98
N LYS A 378 -11.85 16.61 15.98
CA LYS A 378 -12.27 17.21 17.24
C LYS A 378 -11.11 17.91 17.98
N GLN A 379 -9.93 17.33 17.98
CA GLN A 379 -8.78 17.82 18.74
C GLN A 379 -8.02 18.94 18.03
N TYR A 380 -7.96 18.92 16.71
CA TYR A 380 -7.12 19.86 15.93
C TYR A 380 -7.92 20.92 15.16
N ASP A 381 -9.25 20.90 15.26
CA ASP A 381 -10.13 21.91 14.68
C ASP A 381 -10.26 23.12 15.60
N ASN A 382 -9.44 24.15 15.35
CA ASN A 382 -9.46 25.39 16.13
C ASN A 382 -10.73 26.24 15.91
N SER A 383 -11.66 25.85 15.00
CA SER A 383 -12.90 26.60 14.76
C SER A 383 -13.96 26.40 15.86
N ILE A 384 -13.76 25.41 16.74
CA ILE A 384 -14.69 25.07 17.82
C ILE A 384 -14.45 25.98 19.07
N GLU A 385 -13.29 26.64 19.15
CA GLU A 385 -12.92 27.53 20.27
C GLU A 385 -13.23 29.02 20.03
N ARG A 386 -13.99 29.38 18.97
CA ARG A 386 -14.37 30.76 18.67
C ARG A 386 -15.85 31.01 18.81
#